data_7393991062beb0392a31abfda4fed2a3
#
_entry.id   7393991062beb0392a31abfda4fed2a3
#
_cell.length_a   1.000
_cell.length_b   1.000
_cell.length_c   1.000
_cell.angle_alpha   90.00
_cell.angle_beta   90.00
_cell.angle_gamma   90.00
#
_symmetry.space_group_name_H-M   'P 1'
#
loop_
_entity.id
_entity.type
_entity.pdbx_description
1 polymer ?
#
loop_
_entity_poly.entity_id
_entity_poly.type
_entity_poly.pdbx_seq_one_letter_code
_entity_poly.pdbx_strand_id
1 'polypeptide(L)'
;MTAPMSPLLKTLIHRLIASLVVLAGVSMLMFLIARVIPGDPARIALGPNATEAQVQALRHERHLDEPIPVQYWEYIRELAHGNLGNSLYSNRPVRVDIAQYLPATLELVFTAGLMMTLIGIPVGVLSARYRGRWGDHIGRIASIMGVSTPAFVWGVILQLVFAYLWRLFPIEGRLTATLPAPPSMTGFVLIDAALAGDGRALVDALHHLVLPALALAMAGIGQTARLTRASMVETYRKPFIEMANAYGFPESRIANRYAFRPALVPVLTILGLDLAALLGNAFLVESVFGWPGLSRYGVEVILHKDLDAIVGTVLIIATAFLVANIAVDLLVALVNPRIRFAGGRS
;
A
#
# COMPACT_ATOMS: atom_id res chain seq x y z
N MET A 1 -17.60 39.10 5.99
CA MET A 1 -17.14 38.32 7.15
C MET A 1 -17.05 36.87 6.72
N THR A 2 -15.86 36.39 6.35
CA THR A 2 -15.63 34.98 6.02
C THR A 2 -15.59 34.18 7.32
N ALA A 3 -16.50 33.21 7.46
CA ALA A 3 -16.49 32.31 8.62
C ALA A 3 -15.10 31.64 8.71
N PRO A 4 -14.51 31.51 9.93
CA PRO A 4 -13.20 30.89 10.07
C PRO A 4 -13.28 29.42 9.59
N MET A 5 -12.44 29.09 8.61
CA MET A 5 -12.34 27.72 8.10
C MET A 5 -12.09 26.74 9.25
N SER A 6 -12.82 25.63 9.24
CA SER A 6 -12.61 24.58 10.25
C SER A 6 -11.16 24.07 10.23
N PRO A 7 -10.57 23.75 11.39
CA PRO A 7 -9.18 23.26 11.45
C PRO A 7 -8.96 22.02 10.60
N LEU A 8 -9.96 21.15 10.47
CA LEU A 8 -9.91 19.98 9.57
C LEU A 8 -9.78 20.37 8.10
N LEU A 9 -10.54 21.39 7.66
CA LEU A 9 -10.49 21.85 6.27
C LEU A 9 -9.11 22.46 5.94
N LYS A 10 -8.52 23.23 6.87
CA LYS A 10 -7.16 23.76 6.71
C LYS A 10 -6.13 22.64 6.57
N THR A 11 -6.20 21.62 7.43
CA THR A 11 -5.30 20.47 7.37
C THR A 11 -5.45 19.73 6.04
N LEU A 12 -6.69 19.48 5.59
CA LEU A 12 -6.96 18.81 4.33
C LEU A 12 -6.41 19.58 3.13
N ILE A 13 -6.64 20.90 3.08
CA ILE A 13 -6.12 21.75 2.01
C ILE A 13 -4.58 21.72 1.99
N HIS A 14 -3.95 21.87 3.16
CA HIS A 14 -2.48 21.79 3.24
C HIS A 14 -1.95 20.44 2.76
N ARG A 15 -2.59 19.34 3.13
CA ARG A 15 -2.24 17.98 2.66
C ARG A 15 -2.44 17.82 1.16
N LEU A 16 -3.53 18.34 0.60
CA LEU A 16 -3.77 18.31 -0.85
C LEU A 16 -2.72 19.10 -1.61
N ILE A 17 -2.36 20.30 -1.16
CA ILE A 17 -1.31 21.12 -1.78
C ILE A 17 0.03 20.39 -1.70
N ALA A 18 0.40 19.85 -0.53
CA ALA A 18 1.63 19.08 -0.37
C ALA A 18 1.66 17.85 -1.30
N SER A 19 0.53 17.14 -1.44
CA SER A 19 0.40 15.98 -2.34
C SER A 19 0.57 16.39 -3.80
N LEU A 20 0.01 17.52 -4.22
CA LEU A 20 0.18 18.04 -5.59
C LEU A 20 1.65 18.41 -5.88
N VAL A 21 2.34 19.00 -4.90
CA VAL A 21 3.78 19.31 -5.03
C VAL A 21 4.60 18.02 -5.17
N VAL A 22 4.29 17.00 -4.38
CA VAL A 22 4.96 15.68 -4.48
C VAL A 22 4.69 15.04 -5.83
N LEU A 23 3.44 15.03 -6.31
CA LEU A 23 3.08 14.47 -7.63
C LEU A 23 3.77 15.23 -8.76
N ALA A 24 3.84 16.56 -8.69
CA ALA A 24 4.58 17.36 -9.65
C ALA A 24 6.08 17.03 -9.64
N GLY A 25 6.69 16.86 -8.46
CA GLY A 25 8.08 16.41 -8.32
C GLY A 25 8.31 15.01 -8.90
N VAL A 26 7.44 14.05 -8.61
CA VAL A 26 7.51 12.69 -9.17
C VAL A 26 7.32 12.71 -10.68
N SER A 27 6.33 13.45 -11.20
CA SER A 27 6.10 13.56 -12.65
C SER A 27 7.28 14.18 -13.37
N MET A 28 7.89 15.23 -12.80
CA MET A 28 9.09 15.85 -13.34
C MET A 28 10.29 14.90 -13.32
N LEU A 29 10.49 14.18 -12.23
CA LEU A 29 11.55 13.18 -12.12
C LEU A 29 11.38 12.08 -13.17
N MET A 30 10.17 11.52 -13.31
CA MET A 30 9.86 10.48 -14.28
C MET A 30 10.03 10.98 -15.72
N PHE A 31 9.59 12.21 -16.01
CA PHE A 31 9.81 12.84 -17.30
C PHE A 31 11.30 12.97 -17.62
N LEU A 32 12.11 13.46 -16.65
CA LEU A 32 13.56 13.58 -16.83
C LEU A 32 14.24 12.24 -17.05
N ILE A 33 13.88 11.21 -16.26
CA ILE A 33 14.40 9.84 -16.43
C ILE A 33 14.07 9.33 -17.83
N ALA A 34 12.85 9.51 -18.32
CA ALA A 34 12.44 9.10 -19.67
C ALA A 34 13.24 9.81 -20.78
N ARG A 35 13.82 11.00 -20.50
CA ARG A 35 14.66 11.75 -21.46
C ARG A 35 16.16 11.46 -21.34
N VAL A 36 16.64 11.06 -20.15
CA VAL A 36 18.06 10.75 -19.89
C VAL A 36 18.42 9.31 -20.33
N ILE A 37 17.46 8.40 -20.40
CA ILE A 37 17.72 7.04 -20.88
C ILE A 37 18.27 7.10 -22.30
N PRO A 38 19.45 6.48 -22.57
CA PRO A 38 20.06 6.49 -23.90
C PRO A 38 19.15 5.85 -24.94
N GLY A 39 18.86 6.58 -26.01
CA GLY A 39 18.02 6.15 -27.11
C GLY A 39 17.01 7.23 -27.50
N ASP A 40 16.55 7.16 -28.75
CA ASP A 40 15.46 8.00 -29.23
C ASP A 40 14.13 7.46 -28.70
N PRO A 41 13.37 8.25 -27.89
CA PRO A 41 12.09 7.80 -27.34
C PRO A 41 11.10 7.33 -28.44
N ALA A 42 11.09 8.00 -29.59
CA ALA A 42 10.23 7.62 -30.71
C ALA A 42 10.65 6.25 -31.30
N ARG A 43 11.97 6.01 -31.43
CA ARG A 43 12.48 4.73 -31.91
C ARG A 43 12.25 3.60 -30.90
N ILE A 44 12.42 3.88 -29.62
CA ILE A 44 12.10 2.92 -28.55
C ILE A 44 10.60 2.57 -28.60
N ALA A 45 9.73 3.55 -28.77
CA ALA A 45 8.28 3.35 -28.83
C ALA A 45 7.82 2.54 -30.05
N LEU A 46 8.46 2.73 -31.21
CA LEU A 46 8.11 2.04 -32.45
C LEU A 46 8.82 0.69 -32.64
N GLY A 47 9.85 0.43 -31.83
CA GLY A 47 10.66 -0.79 -31.92
C GLY A 47 11.75 -0.74 -33.00
N PRO A 48 12.60 -1.81 -33.04
CA PRO A 48 13.81 -1.82 -33.89
C PRO A 48 13.52 -1.84 -35.38
N ASN A 49 12.34 -2.26 -35.79
CA ASN A 49 11.95 -2.41 -37.20
C ASN A 49 11.28 -1.15 -37.79
N ALA A 50 11.16 -0.08 -37.02
CA ALA A 50 10.51 1.16 -37.47
C ALA A 50 11.37 1.85 -38.55
N THR A 51 10.69 2.34 -39.60
CA THR A 51 11.34 3.15 -40.63
C THR A 51 11.66 4.55 -40.10
N GLU A 52 12.69 5.20 -40.68
CA GLU A 52 13.06 6.56 -40.26
C GLU A 52 11.91 7.56 -40.43
N ALA A 53 11.09 7.39 -41.47
CA ALA A 53 9.89 8.21 -41.68
C ALA A 53 8.86 8.06 -40.55
N GLN A 54 8.65 6.85 -40.06
CA GLN A 54 7.76 6.59 -38.91
C GLN A 54 8.30 7.21 -37.62
N VAL A 55 9.61 7.10 -37.40
CA VAL A 55 10.28 7.70 -36.24
C VAL A 55 10.13 9.21 -36.26
N GLN A 56 10.38 9.87 -37.40
CA GLN A 56 10.24 11.31 -37.54
C GLN A 56 8.78 11.77 -37.37
N ALA A 57 7.82 11.02 -37.92
CA ALA A 57 6.40 11.33 -37.75
C ALA A 57 5.99 11.29 -36.25
N LEU A 58 6.40 10.24 -35.51
CA LEU A 58 6.12 10.13 -34.09
C LEU A 58 6.83 11.20 -33.24
N ARG A 59 8.07 11.56 -33.64
CA ARG A 59 8.78 12.69 -32.99
C ARG A 59 7.99 13.97 -33.08
N HIS A 60 7.50 14.27 -34.26
CA HIS A 60 6.71 15.50 -34.51
C HIS A 60 5.36 15.45 -33.78
N GLU A 61 4.67 14.32 -33.83
CA GLU A 61 3.39 14.09 -33.13
C GLU A 61 3.51 14.27 -31.61
N ARG A 62 4.63 13.78 -31.02
CA ARG A 62 4.89 13.84 -29.57
C ARG A 62 5.71 15.06 -29.14
N HIS A 63 5.88 16.05 -29.98
CA HIS A 63 6.63 17.28 -29.71
C HIS A 63 8.06 17.05 -29.19
N LEU A 64 8.73 15.94 -29.62
CA LEU A 64 10.05 15.57 -29.12
C LEU A 64 11.17 16.49 -29.63
N ASP A 65 10.91 17.27 -30.67
CA ASP A 65 11.83 18.25 -31.26
C ASP A 65 11.71 19.63 -30.59
N GLU A 66 10.71 19.82 -29.72
CA GLU A 66 10.46 21.08 -29.01
C GLU A 66 11.40 21.23 -27.79
N PRO A 67 11.57 22.47 -27.24
CA PRO A 67 12.31 22.69 -26.01
C PRO A 67 11.74 21.88 -24.82
N ILE A 68 12.61 21.40 -23.93
CA ILE A 68 12.24 20.55 -22.77
C ILE A 68 11.04 21.11 -21.95
N PRO A 69 10.93 22.43 -21.66
CA PRO A 69 9.78 22.94 -20.94
C PRO A 69 8.45 22.77 -21.68
N VAL A 70 8.46 22.88 -23.02
CA VAL A 70 7.27 22.68 -23.85
C VAL A 70 6.87 21.21 -23.84
N GLN A 71 7.83 20.30 -23.99
CA GLN A 71 7.60 18.86 -23.88
C GLN A 71 7.01 18.46 -22.53
N TYR A 72 7.52 19.04 -21.43
CA TYR A 72 6.99 18.76 -20.10
C TYR A 72 5.56 19.30 -19.93
N TRP A 73 5.25 20.48 -20.48
CA TRP A 73 3.91 21.07 -20.43
C TRP A 73 2.88 20.18 -21.16
N GLU A 74 3.21 19.73 -22.38
CA GLU A 74 2.32 18.83 -23.13
C GLU A 74 2.15 17.47 -22.41
N TYR A 75 3.23 16.93 -21.84
CA TYR A 75 3.16 15.73 -21.01
C TYR A 75 2.22 15.89 -19.82
N ILE A 76 2.29 16.99 -19.06
CA ILE A 76 1.38 17.25 -17.94
C ILE A 76 -0.05 17.45 -18.42
N ARG A 77 -0.24 18.09 -19.56
CA ARG A 77 -1.54 18.28 -20.18
C ARG A 77 -2.18 16.93 -20.57
N GLU A 78 -1.45 16.05 -21.18
CA GLU A 78 -1.91 14.69 -21.51
C GLU A 78 -2.28 13.90 -20.26
N LEU A 79 -1.43 13.94 -19.23
CA LEU A 79 -1.71 13.32 -17.93
C LEU A 79 -3.01 13.85 -17.31
N ALA A 80 -3.24 15.17 -17.36
CA ALA A 80 -4.46 15.79 -16.84
C ALA A 80 -5.73 15.34 -17.59
N HIS A 81 -5.60 14.92 -18.84
CA HIS A 81 -6.70 14.32 -19.62
C HIS A 81 -6.79 12.78 -19.46
N GLY A 82 -5.96 12.20 -18.59
CA GLY A 82 -5.95 10.75 -18.35
C GLY A 82 -5.27 9.93 -19.46
N ASN A 83 -4.51 10.59 -20.34
CA ASN A 83 -3.70 9.92 -21.33
C ASN A 83 -2.33 9.57 -20.72
N LEU A 84 -2.11 8.28 -20.45
CA LEU A 84 -0.87 7.73 -19.92
C LEU A 84 0.00 7.10 -21.01
N GLY A 85 -0.34 7.30 -22.28
CA GLY A 85 0.34 6.65 -23.41
C GLY A 85 -0.09 5.21 -23.65
N ASN A 86 0.67 4.52 -24.50
CA ASN A 86 0.45 3.13 -24.88
C ASN A 86 1.63 2.27 -24.43
N SER A 87 1.31 1.13 -23.82
CA SER A 87 2.31 0.16 -23.39
C SER A 87 2.86 -0.61 -24.60
N LEU A 88 4.18 -0.68 -24.69
CA LEU A 88 4.89 -1.52 -25.65
C LEU A 88 4.81 -3.01 -25.28
N TYR A 89 4.73 -3.30 -23.98
CA TYR A 89 4.65 -4.65 -23.44
C TYR A 89 3.30 -5.31 -23.74
N SER A 90 2.21 -4.60 -23.46
CA SER A 90 0.85 -5.13 -23.63
C SER A 90 0.20 -4.77 -24.96
N ASN A 91 0.76 -3.83 -25.73
CA ASN A 91 0.20 -3.24 -26.94
C ASN A 91 -1.22 -2.63 -26.71
N ARG A 92 -1.45 -2.08 -25.51
CA ARG A 92 -2.74 -1.46 -25.09
C ARG A 92 -2.48 -0.11 -24.41
N PRO A 93 -3.50 0.76 -24.31
CA PRO A 93 -3.40 1.98 -23.51
C PRO A 93 -3.04 1.66 -22.06
N VAL A 94 -2.02 2.32 -21.51
CA VAL A 94 -1.51 2.10 -20.14
C VAL A 94 -2.62 2.22 -19.08
N ARG A 95 -3.60 3.11 -19.29
CA ARG A 95 -4.76 3.25 -18.40
C ARG A 95 -5.58 1.95 -18.27
N VAL A 96 -5.65 1.14 -19.34
CA VAL A 96 -6.38 -0.14 -19.34
C VAL A 96 -5.62 -1.17 -18.50
N ASP A 97 -4.30 -1.23 -18.67
CA ASP A 97 -3.47 -2.12 -17.86
C ASP A 97 -3.53 -1.74 -16.38
N ILE A 98 -3.41 -0.46 -16.06
CA ILE A 98 -3.53 0.03 -14.68
C ILE A 98 -4.89 -0.35 -14.08
N ALA A 99 -5.98 -0.12 -14.81
CA ALA A 99 -7.32 -0.48 -14.34
C ALA A 99 -7.48 -1.99 -14.10
N GLN A 100 -6.76 -2.82 -14.84
CA GLN A 100 -6.77 -4.28 -14.68
C GLN A 100 -5.92 -4.74 -13.47
N TYR A 101 -4.74 -4.15 -13.26
CA TYR A 101 -3.77 -4.63 -12.26
C TYR A 101 -3.89 -3.93 -10.90
N LEU A 102 -4.29 -2.65 -10.86
CA LEU A 102 -4.38 -1.88 -9.60
C LEU A 102 -5.32 -2.51 -8.55
N PRO A 103 -6.52 -3.00 -8.90
CA PRO A 103 -7.41 -3.62 -7.90
C PRO A 103 -6.76 -4.81 -7.17
N ALA A 104 -5.94 -5.61 -7.87
CA ALA A 104 -5.26 -6.74 -7.27
C ALA A 104 -4.24 -6.31 -6.20
N THR A 105 -3.45 -5.26 -6.47
CA THR A 105 -2.52 -4.69 -5.49
C THR A 105 -3.26 -4.10 -4.30
N LEU A 106 -4.34 -3.34 -4.54
CA LEU A 106 -5.13 -2.74 -3.47
C LEU A 106 -5.79 -3.81 -2.58
N GLU A 107 -6.29 -4.90 -3.16
CA GLU A 107 -6.87 -6.04 -2.41
C GLU A 107 -5.83 -6.70 -1.50
N LEU A 108 -4.63 -6.94 -2.02
CA LEU A 108 -3.50 -7.49 -1.26
C LEU A 108 -3.08 -6.55 -0.13
N VAL A 109 -2.87 -5.28 -0.41
CA VAL A 109 -2.43 -4.26 0.55
C VAL A 109 -3.49 -4.03 1.64
N PHE A 110 -4.76 -3.94 1.26
CA PHE A 110 -5.85 -3.77 2.23
C PHE A 110 -5.95 -4.98 3.17
N THR A 111 -5.86 -6.20 2.64
CA THR A 111 -5.90 -7.43 3.43
C THR A 111 -4.67 -7.54 4.33
N ALA A 112 -3.48 -7.21 3.85
CA ALA A 112 -2.26 -7.16 4.66
C ALA A 112 -2.39 -6.13 5.80
N GLY A 113 -2.92 -4.95 5.53
CA GLY A 113 -3.19 -3.92 6.54
C GLY A 113 -4.20 -4.36 7.60
N LEU A 114 -5.24 -5.09 7.18
CA LEU A 114 -6.20 -5.69 8.10
C LEU A 114 -5.53 -6.74 8.99
N MET A 115 -4.73 -7.65 8.43
CA MET A 115 -3.96 -8.65 9.20
C MET A 115 -2.97 -7.97 10.16
N MET A 116 -2.26 -6.94 9.72
CA MET A 116 -1.35 -6.16 10.56
C MET A 116 -2.07 -5.60 11.80
N THR A 117 -3.27 -5.10 11.61
CA THR A 117 -4.09 -4.54 12.70
C THR A 117 -4.65 -5.64 13.60
N LEU A 118 -5.29 -6.66 13.01
CA LEU A 118 -5.99 -7.72 13.75
C LEU A 118 -5.04 -8.69 14.47
N ILE A 119 -3.80 -8.82 14.04
CA ILE A 119 -2.80 -9.69 14.68
C ILE A 119 -1.86 -8.84 15.56
N GLY A 120 -1.33 -7.73 15.03
CA GLY A 120 -0.32 -6.93 15.72
C GLY A 120 -0.83 -6.30 17.02
N ILE A 121 -2.02 -5.70 16.99
CA ILE A 121 -2.59 -5.09 18.20
C ILE A 121 -2.83 -6.13 19.30
N PRO A 122 -3.55 -7.25 19.09
CA PRO A 122 -3.74 -8.26 20.12
C PRO A 122 -2.45 -8.86 20.66
N VAL A 123 -1.48 -9.15 19.79
CA VAL A 123 -0.16 -9.65 20.21
C VAL A 123 0.53 -8.64 21.14
N GLY A 124 0.50 -7.34 20.80
CA GLY A 124 1.04 -6.28 21.64
C GLY A 124 0.34 -6.13 22.99
N VAL A 125 -0.99 -6.20 23.00
CA VAL A 125 -1.82 -6.17 24.23
C VAL A 125 -1.50 -7.35 25.14
N LEU A 126 -1.46 -8.57 24.59
CA LEU A 126 -1.14 -9.79 25.34
C LEU A 126 0.30 -9.73 25.89
N SER A 127 1.27 -9.30 25.09
CA SER A 127 2.66 -9.11 25.53
C SER A 127 2.79 -8.08 26.67
N ALA A 128 2.02 -7.00 26.62
CA ALA A 128 1.99 -6.00 27.70
C ALA A 128 1.36 -6.53 28.99
N ARG A 129 0.23 -7.24 28.86
CA ARG A 129 -0.52 -7.83 29.99
C ARG A 129 0.31 -8.89 30.73
N TYR A 130 1.00 -9.76 29.97
CA TYR A 130 1.80 -10.86 30.51
C TYR A 130 3.30 -10.50 30.56
N ARG A 131 3.61 -9.23 30.82
CA ARG A 131 4.98 -8.71 30.86
C ARG A 131 5.91 -9.55 31.76
N GLY A 132 7.07 -9.91 31.23
CA GLY A 132 8.08 -10.71 31.92
C GLY A 132 7.78 -12.21 31.96
N ARG A 133 6.65 -12.67 31.40
CA ARG A 133 6.32 -14.10 31.25
C ARG A 133 6.73 -14.61 29.87
N TRP A 134 6.70 -15.93 29.69
CA TRP A 134 7.07 -16.60 28.43
C TRP A 134 6.35 -16.04 27.20
N GLY A 135 5.05 -15.73 27.28
CA GLY A 135 4.28 -15.12 26.19
C GLY A 135 4.81 -13.76 25.76
N ASP A 136 5.31 -12.94 26.70
CA ASP A 136 5.96 -11.66 26.38
C ASP A 136 7.28 -11.89 25.62
N HIS A 137 8.09 -12.87 26.05
CA HIS A 137 9.36 -13.18 25.37
C HIS A 137 9.14 -13.69 23.95
N ILE A 138 8.17 -14.61 23.75
CA ILE A 138 7.80 -15.11 22.41
C ILE A 138 7.30 -13.96 21.54
N GLY A 139 6.37 -13.14 22.03
CA GLY A 139 5.83 -12.00 21.28
C GLY A 139 6.92 -10.99 20.87
N ARG A 140 7.91 -10.75 21.73
CA ARG A 140 9.05 -9.88 21.40
C ARG A 140 9.95 -10.48 20.32
N ILE A 141 10.30 -11.77 20.44
CA ILE A 141 11.15 -12.46 19.46
C ILE A 141 10.42 -12.47 18.10
N ALA A 142 9.15 -12.86 18.06
CA ALA A 142 8.34 -12.87 16.84
C ALA A 142 8.24 -11.46 16.21
N SER A 143 8.06 -10.43 17.04
CA SER A 143 8.02 -9.03 16.55
C SER A 143 9.36 -8.58 15.96
N ILE A 144 10.48 -8.95 16.58
CA ILE A 144 11.81 -8.63 16.07
C ILE A 144 12.05 -9.36 14.74
N MET A 145 11.77 -10.66 14.68
CA MET A 145 11.88 -11.46 13.44
C MET A 145 11.03 -10.88 12.32
N GLY A 146 9.77 -10.50 12.62
CA GLY A 146 8.86 -9.89 11.66
C GLY A 146 9.43 -8.62 11.02
N VAL A 147 10.00 -7.72 11.84
CA VAL A 147 10.57 -6.44 11.38
C VAL A 147 11.91 -6.62 10.67
N SER A 148 12.75 -7.55 11.15
CA SER A 148 14.13 -7.71 10.64
C SER A 148 14.19 -8.48 9.32
N THR A 149 13.15 -9.25 8.97
CA THR A 149 13.13 -10.08 7.79
C THR A 149 12.31 -9.39 6.69
N PRO A 150 12.87 -9.20 5.48
CA PRO A 150 12.14 -8.63 4.35
C PRO A 150 10.88 -9.43 3.99
N ALA A 151 9.83 -8.74 3.54
CA ALA A 151 8.52 -9.35 3.23
C ALA A 151 8.60 -10.50 2.21
N PHE A 152 9.44 -10.37 1.18
CA PHE A 152 9.60 -11.42 0.19
C PHE A 152 10.24 -12.71 0.75
N VAL A 153 11.13 -12.57 1.73
CA VAL A 153 11.73 -13.73 2.42
C VAL A 153 10.66 -14.45 3.23
N TRP A 154 9.79 -13.71 3.93
CA TRP A 154 8.60 -14.29 4.54
C TRP A 154 7.71 -14.98 3.51
N GLY A 155 7.53 -14.36 2.33
CA GLY A 155 6.79 -14.95 1.22
C GLY A 155 7.32 -16.32 0.84
N VAL A 156 8.62 -16.44 0.60
CA VAL A 156 9.27 -17.71 0.23
C VAL A 156 9.15 -18.76 1.36
N ILE A 157 9.36 -18.36 2.62
CA ILE A 157 9.24 -19.27 3.77
C ILE A 157 7.80 -19.78 3.91
N LEU A 158 6.81 -18.88 3.87
CA LEU A 158 5.40 -19.25 3.99
C LEU A 158 4.95 -20.12 2.83
N GLN A 159 5.38 -19.83 1.59
CA GLN A 159 5.09 -20.63 0.42
C GLN A 159 5.71 -22.03 0.53
N LEU A 160 6.98 -22.12 0.94
CA LEU A 160 7.66 -23.40 1.15
C LEU A 160 6.95 -24.24 2.20
N VAL A 161 6.65 -23.67 3.38
CA VAL A 161 6.09 -24.44 4.51
C VAL A 161 4.62 -24.76 4.28
N PHE A 162 3.79 -23.76 3.99
CA PHE A 162 2.35 -23.90 4.00
C PHE A 162 1.76 -24.34 2.64
N ALA A 163 2.40 -23.94 1.52
CA ALA A 163 1.90 -24.33 0.21
C ALA A 163 2.59 -25.59 -0.33
N TYR A 164 3.92 -25.72 -0.22
CA TYR A 164 4.64 -26.84 -0.78
C TYR A 164 4.69 -28.07 0.14
N LEU A 165 5.19 -27.89 1.40
CA LEU A 165 5.37 -29.02 2.33
C LEU A 165 4.04 -29.50 2.92
N TRP A 166 3.22 -28.60 3.44
CA TRP A 166 1.95 -28.95 4.10
C TRP A 166 0.75 -28.94 3.16
N ARG A 167 0.87 -28.36 1.98
CA ARG A 167 -0.19 -28.27 0.96
C ARG A 167 -1.52 -27.73 1.50
N LEU A 168 -1.44 -26.79 2.42
CA LEU A 168 -2.61 -26.17 3.06
C LEU A 168 -3.12 -24.98 2.25
N PHE A 169 -2.25 -24.33 1.46
CA PHE A 169 -2.57 -23.15 0.68
C PHE A 169 -2.06 -23.27 -0.75
N PRO A 170 -2.66 -22.55 -1.71
CA PRO A 170 -2.15 -22.49 -3.08
C PRO A 170 -0.76 -21.84 -3.15
N ILE A 171 0.02 -22.23 -4.17
CA ILE A 171 1.38 -21.72 -4.34
C ILE A 171 1.36 -20.32 -4.93
N GLU A 172 0.51 -20.07 -5.95
CA GLU A 172 0.50 -18.81 -6.72
C GLU A 172 -0.88 -18.46 -7.26
N GLY A 173 -1.02 -17.22 -7.77
CA GLY A 173 -2.24 -16.75 -8.41
C GLY A 173 -3.27 -16.16 -7.46
N ARG A 174 -4.42 -15.71 -8.01
CA ARG A 174 -5.57 -15.15 -7.27
C ARG A 174 -6.75 -16.13 -7.15
N LEU A 175 -6.83 -17.08 -8.07
CA LEU A 175 -7.87 -18.10 -8.15
C LEU A 175 -7.25 -19.39 -8.71
N THR A 176 -7.82 -20.52 -8.35
CA THR A 176 -7.47 -21.81 -8.95
C THR A 176 -7.84 -21.78 -10.44
N ALA A 177 -6.91 -22.16 -11.32
CA ALA A 177 -7.06 -22.06 -12.78
C ALA A 177 -8.26 -22.85 -13.35
N THR A 178 -8.76 -23.85 -12.61
CA THR A 178 -9.93 -24.67 -12.99
C THR A 178 -11.26 -24.04 -12.62
N LEU A 179 -11.27 -22.99 -11.78
CA LEU A 179 -12.47 -22.26 -11.41
C LEU A 179 -12.74 -21.13 -12.41
N PRO A 180 -13.98 -20.96 -12.89
CA PRO A 180 -14.34 -19.82 -13.70
C PRO A 180 -14.17 -18.54 -12.87
N ALA A 181 -13.52 -17.52 -13.45
CA ALA A 181 -13.41 -16.23 -12.80
C ALA A 181 -14.81 -15.59 -12.66
N PRO A 182 -15.12 -14.94 -11.52
CA PRO A 182 -16.36 -14.20 -11.36
C PRO A 182 -16.42 -13.05 -12.40
N PRO A 183 -17.64 -12.59 -12.76
CA PRO A 183 -17.80 -11.43 -13.64
C PRO A 183 -17.04 -10.23 -13.11
N SER A 184 -16.13 -9.67 -13.89
CA SER A 184 -15.32 -8.52 -13.47
C SER A 184 -16.16 -7.24 -13.50
N MET A 185 -16.71 -6.84 -12.36
CA MET A 185 -17.47 -5.60 -12.17
C MET A 185 -16.60 -4.49 -11.58
N THR A 186 -15.80 -4.83 -10.56
CA THR A 186 -14.95 -3.88 -9.82
C THR A 186 -13.47 -4.14 -10.02
N GLY A 187 -13.10 -5.35 -10.49
CA GLY A 187 -11.73 -5.83 -10.58
C GLY A 187 -11.16 -6.38 -9.25
N PHE A 188 -11.90 -6.22 -8.14
CA PHE A 188 -11.59 -6.86 -6.86
C PHE A 188 -12.25 -8.23 -6.84
N VAL A 189 -11.46 -9.31 -6.91
CA VAL A 189 -12.02 -10.67 -7.03
C VAL A 189 -12.91 -11.04 -5.84
N LEU A 190 -12.55 -10.63 -4.63
CA LEU A 190 -13.37 -10.87 -3.44
C LEU A 190 -14.72 -10.17 -3.52
N ILE A 191 -14.74 -8.92 -3.98
CA ILE A 191 -15.99 -8.14 -4.12
C ILE A 191 -16.82 -8.71 -5.26
N ASP A 192 -16.21 -8.98 -6.40
CA ASP A 192 -16.87 -9.49 -7.59
C ASP A 192 -17.48 -10.88 -7.34
N ALA A 193 -16.77 -11.78 -6.64
CA ALA A 193 -17.28 -13.08 -6.21
C ALA A 193 -18.46 -12.95 -5.23
N ALA A 194 -18.37 -12.03 -4.27
CA ALA A 194 -19.44 -11.76 -3.31
C ALA A 194 -20.68 -11.20 -4.01
N LEU A 195 -20.53 -10.25 -4.95
CA LEU A 195 -21.63 -9.67 -5.71
C LEU A 195 -22.27 -10.68 -6.66
N ALA A 196 -21.50 -11.60 -7.22
CA ALA A 196 -22.00 -12.68 -8.07
C ALA A 196 -22.68 -13.80 -7.26
N GLY A 197 -22.57 -13.80 -5.92
CA GLY A 197 -23.07 -14.89 -5.08
C GLY A 197 -22.26 -16.18 -5.22
N ASP A 198 -21.08 -16.13 -5.81
CA ASP A 198 -20.19 -17.28 -6.00
C ASP A 198 -19.34 -17.53 -4.75
N GLY A 199 -19.92 -18.28 -3.81
CA GLY A 199 -19.24 -18.65 -2.58
C GLY A 199 -17.99 -19.52 -2.79
N ARG A 200 -17.91 -20.28 -3.90
CA ARG A 200 -16.72 -21.10 -4.21
C ARG A 200 -15.56 -20.21 -4.64
N ALA A 201 -15.80 -19.30 -5.58
CA ALA A 201 -14.80 -18.32 -6.01
C ALA A 201 -14.35 -17.43 -4.84
N LEU A 202 -15.27 -17.01 -3.95
CA LEU A 202 -14.95 -16.20 -2.77
C LEU A 202 -14.00 -16.93 -1.80
N VAL A 203 -14.30 -18.19 -1.46
CA VAL A 203 -13.47 -18.98 -0.55
C VAL A 203 -12.11 -19.29 -1.19
N ASP A 204 -12.07 -19.61 -2.47
CA ASP A 204 -10.83 -19.88 -3.19
C ASP A 204 -9.95 -18.61 -3.29
N ALA A 205 -10.53 -17.46 -3.61
CA ALA A 205 -9.82 -16.19 -3.63
C ALA A 205 -9.24 -15.80 -2.25
N LEU A 206 -10.02 -15.99 -1.17
CA LEU A 206 -9.52 -15.79 0.20
C LEU A 206 -8.34 -16.73 0.49
N HIS A 207 -8.43 -17.98 0.06
CA HIS A 207 -7.39 -18.98 0.27
C HIS A 207 -6.07 -18.61 -0.42
N HIS A 208 -6.16 -18.07 -1.65
CA HIS A 208 -4.99 -17.56 -2.39
C HIS A 208 -4.40 -16.28 -1.76
N LEU A 209 -5.22 -15.45 -1.12
CA LEU A 209 -4.83 -14.17 -0.58
C LEU A 209 -4.12 -14.26 0.79
N VAL A 210 -4.36 -15.32 1.58
CA VAL A 210 -3.85 -15.45 2.97
C VAL A 210 -2.34 -15.38 3.04
N LEU A 211 -1.61 -16.20 2.28
CA LEU A 211 -0.15 -16.25 2.38
C LEU A 211 0.54 -14.97 1.87
N PRO A 212 0.20 -14.42 0.69
CA PRO A 212 0.81 -13.17 0.23
C PRO A 212 0.46 -11.99 1.14
N ALA A 213 -0.77 -11.89 1.64
CA ALA A 213 -1.16 -10.84 2.58
C ALA A 213 -0.42 -10.96 3.92
N LEU A 214 -0.27 -12.17 4.44
CA LEU A 214 0.49 -12.42 5.66
C LEU A 214 1.97 -12.08 5.48
N ALA A 215 2.58 -12.50 4.37
CA ALA A 215 3.98 -12.17 4.05
C ALA A 215 4.21 -10.66 4.03
N LEU A 216 3.33 -9.93 3.34
CA LEU A 216 3.39 -8.47 3.26
C LEU A 216 3.17 -7.81 4.61
N ALA A 217 2.31 -8.37 5.46
CA ALA A 217 1.97 -7.82 6.77
C ALA A 217 3.02 -8.09 7.87
N MET A 218 3.93 -9.07 7.71
CA MET A 218 4.80 -9.56 8.79
C MET A 218 5.60 -8.45 9.49
N ALA A 219 6.23 -7.57 8.74
CA ALA A 219 6.98 -6.45 9.30
C ALA A 219 6.06 -5.49 10.08
N GLY A 220 4.92 -5.16 9.52
CA GLY A 220 3.91 -4.29 10.16
C GLY A 220 3.27 -4.93 11.39
N ILE A 221 3.01 -6.25 11.40
CA ILE A 221 2.56 -7.00 12.58
C ILE A 221 3.58 -6.86 13.71
N GLY A 222 4.87 -7.09 13.41
CA GLY A 222 5.95 -6.96 14.39
C GLY A 222 6.08 -5.54 14.93
N GLN A 223 6.01 -4.53 14.08
CA GLN A 223 6.05 -3.11 14.44
C GLN A 223 4.87 -2.72 15.33
N THR A 224 3.65 -3.03 14.89
CA THR A 224 2.41 -2.74 15.61
C THR A 224 2.37 -3.43 16.97
N ALA A 225 2.76 -4.70 17.05
CA ALA A 225 2.82 -5.45 18.30
C ALA A 225 3.81 -4.82 19.29
N ARG A 226 5.01 -4.46 18.84
CA ARG A 226 6.03 -3.82 19.66
C ARG A 226 5.59 -2.46 20.18
N LEU A 227 5.00 -1.64 19.32
CA LEU A 227 4.52 -0.31 19.68
C LEU A 227 3.33 -0.37 20.63
N THR A 228 2.35 -1.24 20.36
CA THR A 228 1.19 -1.47 21.25
C THR A 228 1.67 -1.90 22.64
N ARG A 229 2.59 -2.85 22.70
CA ARG A 229 3.18 -3.28 23.97
C ARG A 229 3.86 -2.13 24.72
N ALA A 230 4.70 -1.36 24.03
CA ALA A 230 5.43 -0.24 24.65
C ALA A 230 4.47 0.83 25.21
N SER A 231 3.48 1.24 24.40
CA SER A 231 2.48 2.23 24.78
C SER A 231 1.59 1.77 25.95
N MET A 232 1.21 0.50 25.97
CA MET A 232 0.45 -0.06 27.10
C MET A 232 1.28 -0.13 28.37
N VAL A 233 2.55 -0.59 28.28
CA VAL A 233 3.46 -0.65 29.46
C VAL A 233 3.69 0.74 30.03
N GLU A 234 3.82 1.78 29.20
CA GLU A 234 3.91 3.16 29.64
C GLU A 234 2.62 3.60 30.33
N THR A 235 1.46 3.28 29.72
CA THR A 235 0.15 3.64 30.26
C THR A 235 -0.13 2.97 31.60
N TYR A 236 0.31 1.73 31.80
CA TYR A 236 0.18 1.03 33.09
C TYR A 236 0.91 1.71 34.26
N ARG A 237 1.88 2.58 34.00
CA ARG A 237 2.63 3.35 35.01
C ARG A 237 1.97 4.68 35.36
N LYS A 238 0.84 5.01 34.78
CA LYS A 238 0.18 6.32 35.01
C LYS A 238 -0.68 6.29 36.26
N PRO A 239 -0.76 7.42 37.03
CA PRO A 239 -1.46 7.48 38.33
C PRO A 239 -2.94 7.07 38.27
N PHE A 240 -3.62 7.29 37.13
CA PHE A 240 -5.03 6.90 37.00
C PHE A 240 -5.23 5.37 36.94
N ILE A 241 -4.19 4.61 36.56
CA ILE A 241 -4.21 3.14 36.62
C ILE A 241 -4.03 2.67 38.07
N GLU A 242 -3.14 3.31 38.84
CA GLU A 242 -2.98 3.02 40.26
C GLU A 242 -4.27 3.26 41.00
N MET A 243 -4.94 4.37 40.70
CA MET A 243 -6.25 4.69 41.26
C MET A 243 -7.31 3.64 40.88
N ALA A 244 -7.35 3.19 39.64
CA ALA A 244 -8.27 2.12 39.20
C ALA A 244 -8.02 0.80 39.95
N ASN A 245 -6.75 0.45 40.21
CA ASN A 245 -6.39 -0.69 41.04
C ASN A 245 -6.86 -0.51 42.50
N ALA A 246 -6.67 0.67 43.07
CA ALA A 246 -7.11 0.97 44.44
C ALA A 246 -8.64 0.90 44.60
N TYR A 247 -9.40 1.22 43.55
CA TYR A 247 -10.86 1.04 43.52
C TYR A 247 -11.29 -0.42 43.27
N GLY A 248 -10.34 -1.36 43.14
CA GLY A 248 -10.65 -2.79 42.97
C GLY A 248 -11.20 -3.17 41.61
N PHE A 249 -10.94 -2.40 40.56
CA PHE A 249 -11.36 -2.79 39.20
C PHE A 249 -10.64 -4.07 38.77
N PRO A 250 -11.34 -5.00 38.11
CA PRO A 250 -10.71 -6.22 37.62
C PRO A 250 -9.65 -5.92 36.57
N GLU A 251 -8.54 -6.66 36.57
CA GLU A 251 -7.40 -6.47 35.69
C GLU A 251 -7.79 -6.40 34.20
N SER A 252 -8.77 -7.22 33.77
CA SER A 252 -9.29 -7.20 32.39
C SER A 252 -9.91 -5.86 32.00
N ARG A 253 -10.62 -5.20 32.94
CA ARG A 253 -11.22 -3.89 32.70
C ARG A 253 -10.14 -2.81 32.66
N ILE A 254 -9.14 -2.91 33.52
CA ILE A 254 -7.99 -2.00 33.52
C ILE A 254 -7.23 -2.13 32.20
N ALA A 255 -6.92 -3.34 31.75
CA ALA A 255 -6.23 -3.59 30.50
C ALA A 255 -7.00 -3.05 29.29
N ASN A 256 -8.27 -3.47 29.11
CA ASN A 256 -9.02 -3.24 27.88
C ASN A 256 -9.63 -1.83 27.79
N ARG A 257 -9.94 -1.18 28.92
CA ARG A 257 -10.63 0.11 28.92
C ARG A 257 -9.72 1.27 29.33
N TYR A 258 -8.93 1.10 30.39
CA TYR A 258 -8.13 2.19 30.95
C TYR A 258 -6.73 2.25 30.33
N ALA A 259 -6.07 1.13 30.09
CA ALA A 259 -4.72 1.11 29.52
C ALA A 259 -4.74 1.12 27.99
N PHE A 260 -5.58 0.31 27.34
CA PHE A 260 -5.59 0.12 25.89
C PHE A 260 -6.02 1.38 25.12
N ARG A 261 -7.09 2.07 25.54
CA ARG A 261 -7.59 3.24 24.79
C ARG A 261 -6.57 4.37 24.67
N PRO A 262 -5.90 4.83 25.76
CA PRO A 262 -4.84 5.83 25.61
C PRO A 262 -3.62 5.33 24.84
N ALA A 263 -3.30 4.03 24.97
CA ALA A 263 -2.17 3.42 24.27
C ALA A 263 -2.38 3.30 22.76
N LEU A 264 -3.64 3.24 22.28
CA LEU A 264 -3.95 3.15 20.86
C LEU A 264 -3.56 4.40 20.06
N VAL A 265 -3.54 5.58 20.65
CA VAL A 265 -3.32 6.84 19.93
C VAL A 265 -1.99 6.82 19.14
N PRO A 266 -0.82 6.58 19.78
CA PRO A 266 0.43 6.50 19.03
C PRO A 266 0.47 5.28 18.08
N VAL A 267 -0.21 4.18 18.44
CA VAL A 267 -0.27 2.97 17.60
C VAL A 267 -0.99 3.27 16.29
N LEU A 268 -2.16 3.91 16.33
CA LEU A 268 -2.93 4.25 15.13
C LEU A 268 -2.17 5.19 14.20
N THR A 269 -1.39 6.12 14.75
CA THR A 269 -0.57 7.05 13.94
C THR A 269 0.49 6.30 13.13
N ILE A 270 1.24 5.40 13.78
CA ILE A 270 2.30 4.63 13.09
C ILE A 270 1.68 3.58 12.16
N LEU A 271 0.62 2.90 12.61
CA LEU A 271 -0.11 1.94 11.80
C LEU A 271 -0.60 2.56 10.48
N GLY A 272 -1.04 3.82 10.53
CA GLY A 272 -1.42 4.55 9.33
C GLY A 272 -0.26 4.77 8.36
N LEU A 273 0.91 5.16 8.84
CA LEU A 273 2.11 5.31 8.02
C LEU A 273 2.56 3.97 7.43
N ASP A 274 2.51 2.91 8.22
CA ASP A 274 2.87 1.56 7.78
C ASP A 274 1.89 1.05 6.70
N LEU A 275 0.59 1.33 6.80
CA LEU A 275 -0.42 0.98 5.79
C LEU A 275 -0.09 1.59 4.42
N ALA A 276 0.28 2.86 4.38
CA ALA A 276 0.69 3.50 3.14
C ALA A 276 1.99 2.87 2.57
N ALA A 277 2.95 2.52 3.44
CA ALA A 277 4.20 1.89 3.03
C ALA A 277 4.02 0.48 2.43
N LEU A 278 2.92 -0.23 2.74
CA LEU A 278 2.63 -1.55 2.14
C LEU A 278 2.54 -1.48 0.61
N LEU A 279 2.03 -0.38 0.04
CA LEU A 279 1.96 -0.20 -1.42
C LEU A 279 3.35 -0.27 -2.07
N GLY A 280 4.35 0.37 -1.46
CA GLY A 280 5.73 0.33 -1.96
C GLY A 280 6.41 -1.03 -1.78
N ASN A 281 6.00 -1.81 -0.77
CA ASN A 281 6.61 -3.10 -0.45
C ASN A 281 5.94 -4.29 -1.17
N ALA A 282 4.80 -4.07 -1.83
CA ALA A 282 4.01 -5.14 -2.44
C ALA A 282 4.73 -5.83 -3.61
N PHE A 283 5.61 -5.12 -4.35
CA PHE A 283 6.14 -5.59 -5.63
C PHE A 283 6.89 -6.92 -5.56
N LEU A 284 7.74 -7.14 -4.54
CA LEU A 284 8.46 -8.40 -4.38
C LEU A 284 7.53 -9.54 -3.95
N VAL A 285 6.54 -9.24 -3.11
CA VAL A 285 5.55 -10.24 -2.68
C VAL A 285 4.66 -10.65 -3.84
N GLU A 286 4.19 -9.69 -4.64
CA GLU A 286 3.42 -9.96 -5.86
C GLU A 286 4.21 -10.86 -6.84
N SER A 287 5.53 -10.61 -6.98
CA SER A 287 6.39 -11.43 -7.83
C SER A 287 6.58 -12.85 -7.29
N VAL A 288 6.78 -13.03 -5.97
CA VAL A 288 6.96 -14.35 -5.33
C VAL A 288 5.71 -15.20 -5.47
N PHE A 289 4.52 -14.62 -5.27
CA PHE A 289 3.25 -15.36 -5.32
C PHE A 289 2.58 -15.37 -6.70
N GLY A 290 3.24 -14.89 -7.76
CA GLY A 290 2.60 -14.80 -9.07
C GLY A 290 1.33 -13.95 -9.05
N TRP A 291 1.19 -13.02 -8.09
CA TRP A 291 0.02 -12.17 -7.92
C TRP A 291 -0.08 -11.15 -9.05
N PRO A 292 -1.20 -11.09 -9.80
CA PRO A 292 -1.32 -10.22 -10.96
C PRO A 292 -1.64 -8.77 -10.55
N GLY A 293 -0.73 -8.16 -9.80
CA GLY A 293 -0.85 -6.79 -9.30
C GLY A 293 -0.08 -5.76 -10.12
N LEU A 294 -0.34 -4.48 -9.84
CA LEU A 294 0.25 -3.34 -10.52
C LEU A 294 1.77 -3.25 -10.27
N SER A 295 2.22 -3.65 -9.08
CA SER A 295 3.65 -3.60 -8.75
C SER A 295 4.45 -4.64 -9.53
N ARG A 296 3.89 -5.84 -9.73
CA ARG A 296 4.48 -6.86 -10.62
C ARG A 296 4.47 -6.38 -12.08
N TYR A 297 3.36 -5.81 -12.55
CA TYR A 297 3.28 -5.20 -13.89
C TYR A 297 4.38 -4.14 -14.07
N GLY A 298 4.62 -3.30 -13.04
CA GLY A 298 5.70 -2.32 -13.04
C GLY A 298 7.08 -2.94 -13.27
N VAL A 299 7.39 -4.10 -12.68
CA VAL A 299 8.65 -4.82 -12.93
C VAL A 299 8.73 -5.31 -14.38
N GLU A 300 7.65 -5.90 -14.90
CA GLU A 300 7.61 -6.40 -16.28
C GLU A 300 7.85 -5.28 -17.29
N VAL A 301 7.19 -4.13 -17.14
CA VAL A 301 7.40 -2.99 -18.06
C VAL A 301 8.79 -2.36 -17.94
N ILE A 302 9.43 -2.42 -16.75
CA ILE A 302 10.82 -2.00 -16.58
C ILE A 302 11.76 -2.93 -17.38
N LEU A 303 11.58 -4.23 -17.29
CA LEU A 303 12.37 -5.22 -18.02
C LEU A 303 12.24 -5.06 -19.55
N HIS A 304 11.05 -4.64 -20.01
CA HIS A 304 10.77 -4.38 -21.43
C HIS A 304 11.12 -2.94 -21.86
N LYS A 305 11.64 -2.10 -20.94
CA LYS A 305 11.98 -0.69 -21.19
C LYS A 305 10.80 0.14 -21.71
N ASP A 306 9.60 -0.19 -21.26
CA ASP A 306 8.35 0.47 -21.66
C ASP A 306 8.16 1.77 -20.85
N LEU A 307 8.63 2.88 -21.40
CA LEU A 307 8.66 4.16 -20.69
C LEU A 307 7.28 4.69 -20.32
N ASP A 308 6.31 4.62 -21.23
CA ASP A 308 4.95 5.12 -20.98
C ASP A 308 4.32 4.33 -19.81
N ALA A 309 4.45 3.00 -19.84
CA ALA A 309 3.92 2.14 -18.79
C ALA A 309 4.66 2.28 -17.44
N ILE A 310 5.99 2.45 -17.46
CA ILE A 310 6.78 2.72 -16.23
C ILE A 310 6.30 4.02 -15.58
N VAL A 311 6.24 5.09 -16.34
CA VAL A 311 5.82 6.41 -15.86
C VAL A 311 4.40 6.37 -15.33
N GLY A 312 3.46 5.79 -16.08
CA GLY A 312 2.07 5.62 -15.67
C GLY A 312 1.94 4.82 -14.37
N THR A 313 2.65 3.70 -14.26
CA THR A 313 2.65 2.85 -13.07
C THR A 313 3.17 3.59 -11.83
N VAL A 314 4.32 4.29 -11.95
CA VAL A 314 4.91 5.05 -10.84
C VAL A 314 3.98 6.17 -10.38
N LEU A 315 3.40 6.93 -11.30
CA LEU A 315 2.47 8.01 -10.97
C LEU A 315 1.21 7.51 -10.27
N ILE A 316 0.65 6.38 -10.71
CA ILE A 316 -0.54 5.81 -10.08
C ILE A 316 -0.22 5.23 -8.70
N ILE A 317 0.92 4.54 -8.52
CA ILE A 317 1.35 4.08 -7.20
C ILE A 317 1.58 5.28 -6.26
N ALA A 318 2.25 6.33 -6.73
CA ALA A 318 2.44 7.56 -5.95
C ALA A 318 1.10 8.21 -5.57
N THR A 319 0.14 8.27 -6.51
CA THR A 319 -1.20 8.79 -6.26
C THR A 319 -1.95 7.93 -5.22
N ALA A 320 -1.93 6.61 -5.37
CA ALA A 320 -2.55 5.69 -4.42
C ALA A 320 -1.92 5.81 -3.01
N PHE A 321 -0.59 5.94 -2.93
CA PHE A 321 0.12 6.19 -1.68
C PHE A 321 -0.32 7.50 -1.01
N LEU A 322 -0.42 8.61 -1.77
CA LEU A 322 -0.86 9.90 -1.25
C LEU A 322 -2.33 9.88 -0.79
N VAL A 323 -3.20 9.22 -1.55
CA VAL A 323 -4.61 9.03 -1.17
C VAL A 323 -4.71 8.21 0.13
N ALA A 324 -3.94 7.12 0.24
CA ALA A 324 -3.88 6.31 1.45
C ALA A 324 -3.40 7.14 2.66
N ASN A 325 -2.34 7.95 2.51
CA ASN A 325 -1.86 8.84 3.58
C ASN A 325 -2.92 9.86 4.01
N ILE A 326 -3.61 10.51 3.06
CA ILE A 326 -4.68 11.45 3.39
C ILE A 326 -5.82 10.73 4.13
N ALA A 327 -6.23 9.55 3.67
CA ALA A 327 -7.26 8.77 4.33
C ALA A 327 -6.88 8.40 5.78
N VAL A 328 -5.63 7.98 5.99
CA VAL A 328 -5.08 7.69 7.31
C VAL A 328 -5.05 8.92 8.20
N ASP A 329 -4.57 10.07 7.70
CA ASP A 329 -4.56 11.33 8.46
C ASP A 329 -5.97 11.74 8.91
N LEU A 330 -6.97 11.56 8.04
CA LEU A 330 -8.37 11.81 8.37
C LEU A 330 -8.88 10.85 9.46
N LEU A 331 -8.57 9.57 9.34
CA LEU A 331 -8.94 8.56 10.35
C LEU A 331 -8.32 8.88 11.71
N VAL A 332 -7.02 9.21 11.74
CA VAL A 332 -6.32 9.61 12.97
C VAL A 332 -6.93 10.88 13.57
N ALA A 333 -7.26 11.87 12.75
CA ALA A 333 -7.92 13.11 13.21
C ALA A 333 -9.34 12.87 13.73
N LEU A 334 -10.06 11.86 13.24
CA LEU A 334 -11.37 11.46 13.76
C LEU A 334 -11.26 10.75 15.11
N VAL A 335 -10.26 9.88 15.27
CA VAL A 335 -10.06 9.09 16.50
C VAL A 335 -9.45 9.95 17.62
N ASN A 336 -8.57 10.92 17.29
CA ASN A 336 -7.92 11.78 18.27
C ASN A 336 -8.19 13.28 18.03
N PRO A 337 -9.29 13.82 18.56
CA PRO A 337 -9.63 15.23 18.39
C PRO A 337 -8.62 16.23 19.00
N ARG A 338 -7.71 15.77 19.86
CA ARG A 338 -6.66 16.63 20.46
C ARG A 338 -5.57 17.03 19.46
N ILE A 339 -5.32 16.21 18.45
CA ILE A 339 -4.38 16.55 17.36
C ILE A 339 -4.91 17.72 16.52
N ARG A 340 -6.23 17.94 16.48
CA ARG A 340 -6.88 19.05 15.80
C ARG A 340 -6.42 20.44 16.31
N PHE A 341 -5.92 20.52 17.54
CA PHE A 341 -5.54 21.78 18.20
C PHE A 341 -4.02 22.00 18.26
N ALA A 342 -3.19 21.00 17.97
CA ALA A 342 -1.73 21.09 18.07
C ALA A 342 -1.07 21.77 16.84
N GLY A 343 -1.72 21.83 15.69
CA GLY A 343 -1.22 22.46 14.47
C GLY A 343 -1.25 24.00 14.43
N GLY A 344 -1.56 24.66 15.53
CA GLY A 344 -1.70 26.13 15.63
C GLY A 344 -0.67 26.84 16.50
N ARG A 345 0.38 26.15 16.96
CA ARG A 345 1.47 26.74 17.76
C ARG A 345 2.82 26.30 17.20
N SER A 346 3.27 26.97 16.17
CA SER A 346 4.69 27.15 15.81
C SER A 346 4.83 28.48 15.10
#